data_218f8bf50806f44fa08b599d62f735fb
#
_entry.id   218f8bf50806f44fa08b599d62f735fb
#
_cell.length_a   1.000
_cell.length_b   1.000
_cell.length_c   1.000
_cell.angle_alpha   90.00
_cell.angle_beta   90.00
_cell.angle_gamma   90.00
#
_symmetry.space_group_name_H-M   'P 1'
#
loop_
_entity.id
_entity.type
_entity.pdbx_description
1 polymer ?
#
loop_
_entity_poly.entity_id
_entity_poly.type
_entity_poly.pdbx_seq_one_letter_code
_entity_poly.pdbx_strand_id
1 'polypeptide(L)'
;MKKTIITFLVFVSGIAGALQLNAQNDMIIQGMRIIPQSYYSNPAFIPQCRWHIGMPMLSSFYIGGGHNGFNAKNVISVNALDSVELDIESMIGSLKNHNYVSFEMNEELLSFGFKIKDKHYINFAATERAFARISYPKDLIEFAFYGNGALLDQTLDIGNFRVSENHYREFAFGYSYVYDKTWTFGARAKILFGMSNVNTRRTDVTLHTESEFFDITATSDILVNSNEIDNMTDTSEDYEFDAGRYIGLTSNMGLGFDFGATYKFDDKITFALSVLDLGYISWKSNPMNLTSKNSDGSFTYDGVDISEFMEMGADSFMQNLADTLIDIFEVDTTYDKYRTSLNTRIHASAFYKVTQKDHISALLRMHFYDRKVHPSFSLAY
;
A
#
# COMPACT_ATOMS: atom_id res chain seq x y z
N MET A 1 -36.04 8.53 -21.19
CA MET A 1 -35.18 7.41 -20.77
C MET A 1 -33.89 7.26 -21.60
N LYS A 2 -33.91 7.07 -22.93
CA LYS A 2 -32.65 6.92 -23.74
C LYS A 2 -31.71 8.12 -23.64
N LYS A 3 -32.19 9.36 -23.69
CA LYS A 3 -31.34 10.56 -23.58
C LYS A 3 -30.70 10.70 -22.20
N THR A 4 -31.42 10.39 -21.11
CA THR A 4 -30.91 10.43 -19.74
C THR A 4 -29.80 9.40 -19.50
N ILE A 5 -29.93 8.20 -20.09
CA ILE A 5 -28.91 7.15 -20.03
C ILE A 5 -27.65 7.55 -20.79
N ILE A 6 -27.80 8.17 -21.97
CA ILE A 6 -26.65 8.67 -22.76
C ILE A 6 -25.93 9.81 -22.04
N THR A 7 -26.67 10.75 -21.45
CA THR A 7 -26.08 11.85 -20.66
C THR A 7 -25.33 11.31 -19.43
N PHE A 8 -25.90 10.32 -18.74
CA PHE A 8 -25.23 9.65 -17.63
C PHE A 8 -23.97 8.91 -18.06
N LEU A 9 -24.00 8.19 -19.19
CA LEU A 9 -22.83 7.50 -19.76
C LEU A 9 -21.73 8.47 -20.19
N VAL A 10 -22.07 9.61 -20.79
CA VAL A 10 -21.11 10.66 -21.17
C VAL A 10 -20.51 11.33 -19.93
N PHE A 11 -21.30 11.57 -18.89
CA PHE A 11 -20.80 12.11 -17.62
C PHE A 11 -19.86 11.14 -16.91
N VAL A 12 -20.20 9.85 -16.88
CA VAL A 12 -19.34 8.77 -16.31
C VAL A 12 -18.06 8.62 -17.14
N SER A 13 -18.10 8.68 -18.47
CA SER A 13 -16.90 8.60 -19.32
C SER A 13 -15.99 9.83 -19.17
N GLY A 14 -16.54 11.02 -18.90
CA GLY A 14 -15.76 12.23 -18.60
C GLY A 14 -15.01 12.15 -17.26
N ILE A 15 -15.61 11.51 -16.26
CA ILE A 15 -14.95 11.25 -14.96
C ILE A 15 -13.88 10.15 -15.10
N ALA A 16 -14.12 9.12 -15.89
CA ALA A 16 -13.17 8.01 -16.10
C ALA A 16 -11.86 8.46 -16.78
N GLY A 17 -11.90 9.49 -17.63
CA GLY A 17 -10.72 10.08 -18.29
C GLY A 17 -9.77 10.84 -17.34
N ALA A 18 -10.23 11.23 -16.15
CA ALA A 18 -9.45 11.96 -15.16
C ALA A 18 -8.80 11.07 -14.07
N LEU A 19 -9.13 9.79 -14.03
CA LEU A 19 -8.65 8.85 -13.02
C LEU A 19 -7.56 7.95 -13.62
N GLN A 20 -6.38 7.94 -13.01
CA GLN A 20 -5.36 6.94 -13.31
C GLN A 20 -5.90 5.56 -12.89
N LEU A 21 -6.09 4.67 -13.87
CA LEU A 21 -6.57 3.31 -13.65
C LEU A 21 -5.43 2.48 -13.05
N ASN A 22 -5.39 2.38 -11.73
CA ASN A 22 -4.55 1.42 -11.04
C ASN A 22 -5.34 0.11 -10.88
N ALA A 23 -4.92 -0.95 -11.56
CA ALA A 23 -5.48 -2.29 -11.36
C ALA A 23 -5.04 -2.79 -9.96
N GLN A 24 -5.96 -2.78 -9.01
CA GLN A 24 -5.74 -3.29 -7.66
C GLN A 24 -6.54 -4.57 -7.46
N ASN A 25 -6.03 -5.49 -6.64
CA ASN A 25 -6.62 -6.81 -6.39
C ASN A 25 -8.13 -6.73 -6.06
N ASP A 26 -8.50 -5.83 -5.15
CA ASP A 26 -9.88 -5.66 -4.71
C ASP A 26 -10.84 -5.28 -5.86
N MET A 27 -10.36 -4.50 -6.83
CA MET A 27 -11.17 -4.05 -7.96
C MET A 27 -11.48 -5.20 -8.92
N ILE A 28 -10.52 -6.14 -9.08
CA ILE A 28 -10.69 -7.32 -9.92
C ILE A 28 -11.63 -8.32 -9.25
N ILE A 29 -11.38 -8.65 -7.98
CA ILE A 29 -12.17 -9.63 -7.21
C ILE A 29 -13.62 -9.17 -7.05
N GLN A 30 -13.87 -7.88 -6.90
CA GLN A 30 -15.21 -7.31 -6.76
C GLN A 30 -16.11 -7.65 -7.96
N GLY A 31 -15.56 -7.69 -9.18
CA GLY A 31 -16.31 -8.11 -10.38
C GLY A 31 -16.59 -9.62 -10.43
N MET A 32 -15.82 -10.42 -9.69
CA MET A 32 -15.85 -11.89 -9.75
C MET A 32 -16.67 -12.50 -8.60
N ARG A 33 -17.95 -12.13 -8.46
CA ARG A 33 -18.82 -12.60 -7.35
C ARG A 33 -19.06 -14.11 -7.29
N ILE A 34 -18.73 -14.85 -8.34
CA ILE A 34 -18.97 -16.29 -8.46
C ILE A 34 -17.91 -17.11 -7.70
N ILE A 35 -16.69 -16.59 -7.64
CA ILE A 35 -15.56 -17.30 -7.02
C ILE A 35 -15.59 -17.19 -5.48
N PRO A 36 -15.05 -18.18 -4.76
CA PRO A 36 -14.98 -18.12 -3.30
C PRO A 36 -14.28 -16.86 -2.78
N GLN A 37 -13.19 -16.44 -3.41
CA GLN A 37 -12.37 -15.30 -2.98
C GLN A 37 -13.11 -13.95 -2.99
N SER A 38 -14.32 -13.89 -3.58
CA SER A 38 -15.13 -12.65 -3.57
C SER A 38 -15.47 -12.15 -2.16
N TYR A 39 -15.45 -13.02 -1.15
CA TYR A 39 -15.67 -12.61 0.24
C TYR A 39 -14.54 -11.73 0.81
N TYR A 40 -13.35 -11.70 0.18
CA TYR A 40 -12.28 -10.76 0.54
C TYR A 40 -12.62 -9.31 0.21
N SER A 41 -13.48 -9.09 -0.78
CA SER A 41 -13.94 -7.74 -1.15
C SER A 41 -15.24 -7.33 -0.48
N ASN A 42 -16.10 -8.30 -0.15
CA ASN A 42 -17.32 -8.09 0.63
C ASN A 42 -17.77 -9.39 1.32
N PRO A 43 -17.76 -9.44 2.65
CA PRO A 43 -18.18 -10.63 3.40
C PRO A 43 -19.61 -11.12 3.12
N ALA A 44 -20.50 -10.28 2.56
CA ALA A 44 -21.84 -10.67 2.17
C ALA A 44 -21.90 -11.41 0.81
N PHE A 45 -20.80 -11.51 0.07
CA PHE A 45 -20.77 -12.29 -1.16
C PHE A 45 -20.66 -13.78 -0.83
N ILE A 46 -21.71 -14.51 -1.23
CA ILE A 46 -21.79 -15.95 -1.05
C ILE A 46 -21.48 -16.61 -2.39
N PRO A 47 -20.38 -17.41 -2.49
CA PRO A 47 -20.01 -18.08 -3.74
C PRO A 47 -21.08 -19.06 -4.20
N GLN A 48 -21.10 -19.41 -5.48
CA GLN A 48 -22.09 -20.35 -6.00
C GLN A 48 -21.85 -21.79 -5.55
N CYS A 49 -20.61 -22.18 -5.34
CA CYS A 49 -20.25 -23.52 -4.89
C CYS A 49 -20.82 -23.82 -3.49
N ARG A 50 -21.17 -25.10 -3.25
CA ARG A 50 -21.66 -25.54 -1.94
C ARG A 50 -20.56 -25.58 -0.90
N TRP A 51 -19.37 -25.95 -1.30
CA TRP A 51 -18.15 -25.95 -0.48
C TRP A 51 -16.95 -25.64 -1.35
N HIS A 52 -15.89 -25.15 -0.75
CA HIS A 52 -14.59 -24.96 -1.40
C HIS A 52 -13.46 -25.21 -0.41
N ILE A 53 -12.31 -25.56 -0.93
CA ILE A 53 -11.02 -25.63 -0.23
C ILE A 53 -10.03 -24.87 -1.11
N GLY A 54 -9.31 -23.94 -0.50
CA GLY A 54 -8.18 -23.23 -1.10
C GLY A 54 -6.87 -23.75 -0.59
N MET A 55 -5.86 -23.78 -1.46
CA MET A 55 -4.50 -24.29 -1.18
C MET A 55 -3.47 -23.20 -1.52
N PRO A 56 -2.30 -23.21 -0.85
CA PRO A 56 -1.26 -22.21 -1.06
C PRO A 56 -0.88 -22.10 -2.55
N MET A 57 -0.63 -20.89 -3.01
CA MET A 57 -0.23 -20.53 -4.38
C MET A 57 -1.24 -20.89 -5.48
N LEU A 58 -2.15 -21.84 -5.25
CA LEU A 58 -3.09 -22.35 -6.27
C LEU A 58 -4.44 -21.66 -6.26
N SER A 59 -4.86 -21.11 -5.12
CA SER A 59 -6.20 -20.57 -4.94
C SER A 59 -6.28 -19.07 -5.15
N SER A 60 -5.39 -18.31 -4.55
CA SER A 60 -5.28 -16.87 -4.72
C SER A 60 -3.88 -16.40 -4.36
N PHE A 61 -3.22 -15.84 -5.34
CA PHE A 61 -1.96 -15.14 -5.20
C PHE A 61 -2.04 -13.83 -5.98
N TYR A 62 -1.68 -12.75 -5.32
CA TYR A 62 -1.63 -11.44 -5.92
C TYR A 62 -0.32 -10.75 -5.55
N ILE A 63 0.33 -10.18 -6.55
CA ILE A 63 1.45 -9.27 -6.39
C ILE A 63 1.19 -8.06 -7.27
N GLY A 64 1.42 -6.88 -6.75
CA GLY A 64 1.20 -5.63 -7.45
C GLY A 64 2.16 -4.57 -7.02
N GLY A 65 2.48 -3.68 -7.94
CA GLY A 65 3.27 -2.49 -7.68
C GLY A 65 2.65 -1.27 -8.33
N GLY A 66 2.93 -0.11 -7.78
CA GLY A 66 2.41 1.14 -8.31
C GLY A 66 3.32 2.31 -7.97
N HIS A 67 3.39 3.28 -8.86
CA HIS A 67 4.06 4.56 -8.63
C HIS A 67 3.31 5.66 -9.39
N ASN A 68 3.58 6.93 -9.04
CA ASN A 68 2.94 8.07 -9.69
C ASN A 68 3.94 9.11 -10.22
N GLY A 69 5.25 8.86 -10.05
CA GLY A 69 6.29 9.84 -10.33
C GLY A 69 6.64 9.93 -11.81
N PHE A 70 7.09 8.84 -12.39
CA PHE A 70 7.62 8.81 -13.75
C PHE A 70 7.04 7.61 -14.53
N ASN A 71 7.26 7.58 -15.84
CA ASN A 71 6.99 6.41 -16.66
C ASN A 71 8.23 6.05 -17.50
N ALA A 72 8.26 4.84 -18.04
CA ALA A 72 9.44 4.34 -18.76
C ALA A 72 9.92 5.25 -19.90
N LYS A 73 9.01 6.00 -20.53
CA LYS A 73 9.37 6.94 -21.61
C LYS A 73 10.14 8.16 -21.12
N ASN A 74 10.00 8.50 -19.84
CA ASN A 74 10.65 9.66 -19.23
C ASN A 74 12.00 9.29 -18.61
N VAL A 75 12.26 7.98 -18.45
CA VAL A 75 13.49 7.48 -17.80
C VAL A 75 14.50 7.00 -18.82
N ILE A 76 14.01 6.49 -19.96
CA ILE A 76 14.83 5.84 -20.98
C ILE A 76 14.84 6.70 -22.23
N SER A 77 16.02 7.15 -22.66
CA SER A 77 16.27 7.77 -23.95
C SER A 77 17.18 6.88 -24.82
N VAL A 78 17.11 7.07 -26.10
CA VAL A 78 18.01 6.40 -27.06
C VAL A 78 18.88 7.48 -27.68
N ASN A 79 20.19 7.35 -27.53
CA ASN A 79 21.12 8.31 -28.09
C ASN A 79 21.32 8.12 -29.60
N ALA A 80 22.09 9.02 -30.23
CA ALA A 80 22.37 8.99 -31.66
C ALA A 80 23.14 7.74 -32.14
N LEU A 81 23.65 6.92 -31.21
CA LEU A 81 24.36 5.65 -31.48
C LEU A 81 23.49 4.41 -31.24
N ASP A 82 22.16 4.57 -31.13
CA ASP A 82 21.20 3.50 -30.79
C ASP A 82 21.47 2.84 -29.44
N SER A 83 22.17 3.52 -28.52
CA SER A 83 22.40 3.03 -27.17
C SER A 83 21.32 3.57 -26.23
N VAL A 84 20.89 2.72 -25.30
CA VAL A 84 19.91 3.08 -24.26
C VAL A 84 20.62 3.84 -23.15
N GLU A 85 20.14 5.04 -22.86
CA GLU A 85 20.65 5.90 -21.79
C GLU A 85 19.53 6.24 -20.80
N LEU A 86 19.91 6.44 -19.52
CA LEU A 86 18.99 6.96 -18.51
C LEU A 86 18.94 8.49 -18.62
N ASP A 87 17.76 9.02 -18.88
CA ASP A 87 17.50 10.46 -18.93
C ASP A 87 17.03 10.94 -17.54
N ILE A 88 18.00 11.25 -16.68
CA ILE A 88 17.75 11.66 -15.29
C ILE A 88 17.00 13.00 -15.25
N GLU A 89 17.33 13.94 -16.14
CA GLU A 89 16.69 15.26 -16.18
C GLU A 89 15.20 15.14 -16.54
N SER A 90 14.87 14.38 -17.59
CA SER A 90 13.49 14.11 -17.97
C SER A 90 12.74 13.30 -16.89
N MET A 91 13.42 12.37 -16.21
CA MET A 91 12.86 11.64 -15.09
C MET A 91 12.46 12.59 -13.96
N ILE A 92 13.40 13.42 -13.47
CA ILE A 92 13.15 14.39 -12.41
C ILE A 92 12.12 15.43 -12.84
N GLY A 93 12.19 15.92 -14.08
CA GLY A 93 11.21 16.85 -14.64
C GLY A 93 9.78 16.31 -14.67
N SER A 94 9.60 15.00 -14.77
CA SER A 94 8.29 14.33 -14.76
C SER A 94 7.71 14.06 -13.36
N LEU A 95 8.51 14.19 -12.29
CA LEU A 95 8.07 13.99 -10.92
C LEU A 95 7.04 15.04 -10.53
N LYS A 96 6.07 14.61 -9.71
CA LYS A 96 5.11 15.50 -9.05
C LYS A 96 5.71 16.02 -7.75
N ASN A 97 5.12 17.06 -7.15
CA ASN A 97 5.55 17.55 -5.84
C ASN A 97 5.52 16.44 -4.76
N HIS A 98 4.58 15.48 -4.88
CA HIS A 98 4.50 14.31 -4.00
C HIS A 98 4.43 13.04 -4.84
N ASN A 99 5.40 12.18 -4.65
CA ASN A 99 5.53 10.92 -5.37
C ASN A 99 5.43 9.75 -4.41
N TYR A 100 5.17 8.58 -4.98
CA TYR A 100 5.23 7.34 -4.23
C TYR A 100 5.62 6.15 -5.11
N VAL A 101 6.19 5.15 -4.46
CA VAL A 101 6.31 3.79 -4.94
C VAL A 101 5.59 2.89 -3.93
N SER A 102 4.81 1.94 -4.39
CA SER A 102 4.08 1.01 -3.52
C SER A 102 4.18 -0.42 -4.05
N PHE A 103 4.15 -1.36 -3.12
CA PHE A 103 4.12 -2.79 -3.34
C PHE A 103 3.01 -3.41 -2.51
N GLU A 104 2.31 -4.40 -3.05
CA GLU A 104 1.28 -5.16 -2.35
C GLU A 104 1.40 -6.63 -2.74
N MET A 105 1.37 -7.51 -1.75
CA MET A 105 1.30 -8.95 -1.92
C MET A 105 0.22 -9.53 -1.02
N ASN A 106 -0.62 -10.39 -1.58
CA ASN A 106 -1.63 -11.13 -0.84
C ASN A 106 -1.60 -12.58 -1.30
N GLU A 107 -1.41 -13.52 -0.39
CA GLU A 107 -1.41 -14.94 -0.65
C GLU A 107 -2.42 -15.65 0.24
N GLU A 108 -3.25 -16.51 -0.35
CA GLU A 108 -4.11 -17.43 0.39
C GLU A 108 -3.34 -18.70 0.71
N LEU A 109 -2.97 -18.87 2.00
CA LEU A 109 -2.26 -20.07 2.47
C LEU A 109 -3.20 -21.27 2.60
N LEU A 110 -4.41 -21.03 3.08
CA LEU A 110 -5.43 -22.06 3.25
C LEU A 110 -6.79 -21.38 3.32
N SER A 111 -7.79 -21.93 2.68
CA SER A 111 -9.18 -21.52 2.91
C SER A 111 -10.14 -22.69 2.82
N PHE A 112 -11.23 -22.57 3.50
CA PHE A 112 -12.38 -23.45 3.30
C PHE A 112 -13.67 -22.69 3.58
N GLY A 113 -14.75 -23.14 2.96
CA GLY A 113 -16.07 -22.60 3.22
C GLY A 113 -17.17 -23.54 2.76
N PHE A 114 -18.32 -23.41 3.38
CA PHE A 114 -19.47 -24.24 3.06
C PHE A 114 -20.80 -23.52 3.36
N LYS A 115 -21.82 -23.88 2.57
CA LYS A 115 -23.19 -23.42 2.72
C LYS A 115 -24.02 -24.35 3.56
N ILE A 116 -24.86 -23.79 4.41
CA ILE A 116 -25.86 -24.51 5.19
C ILE A 116 -27.25 -23.98 4.79
N LYS A 117 -28.10 -24.86 4.24
CA LYS A 117 -29.48 -24.58 3.86
C LYS A 117 -29.66 -23.33 2.98
N ASP A 118 -28.71 -23.07 2.09
CA ASP A 118 -28.68 -21.93 1.15
C ASP A 118 -28.83 -20.53 1.77
N LYS A 119 -28.92 -20.45 3.10
CA LYS A 119 -29.05 -19.19 3.83
C LYS A 119 -27.79 -18.78 4.58
N HIS A 120 -26.96 -19.72 4.96
CA HIS A 120 -25.79 -19.50 5.78
C HIS A 120 -24.55 -19.93 5.01
N TYR A 121 -23.52 -19.12 5.07
CA TYR A 121 -22.22 -19.46 4.55
C TYR A 121 -21.18 -19.19 5.62
N ILE A 122 -20.39 -20.21 5.93
CA ILE A 122 -19.29 -20.14 6.90
C ILE A 122 -18.01 -20.30 6.12
N ASN A 123 -17.02 -19.47 6.41
CA ASN A 123 -15.71 -19.57 5.81
C ASN A 123 -14.61 -19.33 6.83
N PHE A 124 -13.45 -19.89 6.53
CA PHE A 124 -12.20 -19.65 7.20
C PHE A 124 -11.14 -19.41 6.13
N ALA A 125 -10.21 -18.50 6.40
CA ALA A 125 -9.03 -18.29 5.57
C ALA A 125 -7.82 -17.94 6.41
N ALA A 126 -6.68 -18.51 6.04
CA ALA A 126 -5.37 -18.09 6.47
C ALA A 126 -4.68 -17.43 5.28
N THR A 127 -4.28 -16.17 5.43
CA THR A 127 -3.65 -15.38 4.36
C THR A 127 -2.39 -14.71 4.85
N GLU A 128 -1.41 -14.57 3.96
CA GLU A 128 -0.23 -13.74 4.15
C GLU A 128 -0.44 -12.43 3.42
N ARG A 129 -0.16 -11.31 4.08
CA ARG A 129 -0.36 -9.97 3.52
C ARG A 129 0.84 -9.10 3.75
N ALA A 130 1.39 -8.54 2.67
CA ALA A 130 2.44 -7.56 2.72
C ALA A 130 2.04 -6.32 1.93
N PHE A 131 2.30 -5.17 2.51
CA PHE A 131 2.12 -3.88 1.89
C PHE A 131 3.31 -3.01 2.22
N ALA A 132 3.92 -2.39 1.20
CA ALA A 132 4.97 -1.41 1.38
C ALA A 132 4.70 -0.18 0.53
N ARG A 133 4.98 1.00 1.07
CA ARG A 133 4.88 2.26 0.36
C ARG A 133 5.95 3.23 0.84
N ILE A 134 6.68 3.80 -0.10
CA ILE A 134 7.59 4.91 0.12
C ILE A 134 6.97 6.13 -0.58
N SER A 135 6.71 7.17 0.18
CA SER A 135 6.25 8.47 -0.33
C SER A 135 7.39 9.49 -0.19
N TYR A 136 7.64 10.27 -1.22
CA TYR A 136 8.76 11.21 -1.25
C TYR A 136 8.40 12.49 -2.02
N PRO A 137 8.91 13.67 -1.57
CA PRO A 137 8.81 14.92 -2.31
C PRO A 137 9.77 14.91 -3.50
N LYS A 138 9.44 15.67 -4.56
CA LYS A 138 10.31 15.87 -5.72
C LYS A 138 11.64 16.49 -5.31
N ASP A 139 11.59 17.47 -4.45
CA ASP A 139 12.73 18.25 -3.98
C ASP A 139 13.82 17.37 -3.33
N LEU A 140 13.42 16.27 -2.64
CA LEU A 140 14.39 15.30 -2.11
C LEU A 140 15.22 14.64 -3.22
N ILE A 141 14.57 14.33 -4.34
CA ILE A 141 15.25 13.72 -5.49
C ILE A 141 16.15 14.77 -6.19
N GLU A 142 15.65 16.01 -6.35
CA GLU A 142 16.47 17.11 -6.90
C GLU A 142 17.71 17.36 -6.03
N PHE A 143 17.54 17.41 -4.72
CA PHE A 143 18.65 17.54 -3.78
C PHE A 143 19.65 16.40 -3.88
N ALA A 144 19.16 15.15 -3.97
CA ALA A 144 20.03 13.98 -4.06
C ALA A 144 20.89 13.97 -5.35
N PHE A 145 20.32 14.41 -6.48
CA PHE A 145 21.02 14.37 -7.77
C PHE A 145 21.80 15.64 -8.10
N TYR A 146 21.33 16.81 -7.68
CA TYR A 146 21.97 18.10 -8.03
C TYR A 146 22.72 18.75 -6.87
N GLY A 147 22.64 18.16 -5.67
CA GLY A 147 23.23 18.74 -4.46
C GLY A 147 22.51 20.02 -4.02
N ASN A 148 23.12 20.72 -3.07
CA ASN A 148 22.58 21.97 -2.50
C ASN A 148 22.77 23.18 -3.41
N GLY A 149 23.66 23.14 -4.39
CA GLY A 149 23.97 24.26 -5.29
C GLY A 149 22.75 24.75 -6.11
N ALA A 150 21.78 23.89 -6.40
CA ALA A 150 20.54 24.26 -7.08
C ALA A 150 19.49 24.91 -6.15
N LEU A 151 19.70 24.89 -4.82
CA LEU A 151 18.74 25.27 -3.80
C LEU A 151 19.24 26.43 -2.91
N LEU A 152 20.17 27.24 -3.42
CA LEU A 152 20.74 28.37 -2.67
C LEU A 152 19.63 29.34 -2.23
N ASP A 153 19.70 29.77 -0.98
CA ASP A 153 18.72 30.64 -0.31
C ASP A 153 17.28 30.10 -0.33
N GLN A 154 17.12 28.77 -0.56
CA GLN A 154 15.82 28.10 -0.53
C GLN A 154 15.77 27.13 0.66
N THR A 155 14.54 26.92 1.14
CA THR A 155 14.27 25.90 2.15
C THR A 155 13.60 24.70 1.49
N LEU A 156 14.26 23.57 1.58
CA LEU A 156 13.76 22.27 1.16
C LEU A 156 12.92 21.66 2.26
N ASP A 157 11.67 21.29 1.98
CA ASP A 157 10.79 20.60 2.90
C ASP A 157 10.71 19.11 2.55
N ILE A 158 11.35 18.27 3.38
CA ILE A 158 11.33 16.81 3.26
C ILE A 158 10.22 16.19 4.11
N GLY A 159 9.39 16.98 4.78
CA GLY A 159 8.32 16.53 5.70
C GLY A 159 7.27 15.58 5.12
N ASN A 160 7.31 15.35 3.80
CA ASN A 160 6.46 14.37 3.12
C ASN A 160 7.16 13.04 2.82
N PHE A 161 8.42 12.86 3.23
CA PHE A 161 9.08 11.55 3.13
C PHE A 161 8.49 10.60 4.17
N ARG A 162 7.94 9.47 3.72
CA ARG A 162 7.31 8.48 4.58
C ARG A 162 7.54 7.08 4.06
N VAL A 163 7.88 6.18 4.98
CA VAL A 163 7.91 4.75 4.75
C VAL A 163 6.77 4.12 5.55
N SER A 164 5.97 3.32 4.89
CA SER A 164 4.90 2.54 5.51
C SER A 164 4.99 1.12 4.97
N GLU A 165 5.37 0.19 5.82
CA GLU A 165 5.44 -1.23 5.53
C GLU A 165 4.65 -1.99 6.60
N ASN A 166 3.91 -3.01 6.18
CA ASN A 166 3.20 -3.94 7.06
C ASN A 166 3.23 -5.32 6.43
N HIS A 167 3.83 -6.26 7.10
CA HIS A 167 3.76 -7.67 6.78
C HIS A 167 3.12 -8.42 7.93
N TYR A 168 2.03 -9.16 7.67
CA TYR A 168 1.31 -9.90 8.70
C TYR A 168 0.57 -11.09 8.12
N ARG A 169 0.38 -12.10 8.98
CA ARG A 169 -0.46 -13.26 8.73
C ARG A 169 -1.84 -13.06 9.36
N GLU A 170 -2.88 -13.34 8.59
CA GLU A 170 -4.27 -13.20 8.99
C GLU A 170 -4.94 -14.57 9.07
N PHE A 171 -5.62 -14.84 10.18
CA PHE A 171 -6.57 -15.96 10.32
C PHE A 171 -7.96 -15.36 10.49
N ALA A 172 -8.80 -15.54 9.49
CA ALA A 172 -10.12 -14.94 9.42
C ALA A 172 -11.24 -15.97 9.46
N PHE A 173 -12.22 -15.76 10.33
CA PHE A 173 -13.46 -16.52 10.40
C PHE A 173 -14.59 -15.66 9.90
N GLY A 174 -15.30 -16.14 8.87
CA GLY A 174 -16.37 -15.42 8.21
C GLY A 174 -17.72 -16.13 8.33
N TYR A 175 -18.74 -15.31 8.45
CA TYR A 175 -20.14 -15.75 8.42
C TYR A 175 -20.96 -14.80 7.56
N SER A 176 -21.74 -15.39 6.63
CA SER A 176 -22.67 -14.64 5.78
C SER A 176 -24.08 -15.23 5.93
N TYR A 177 -25.08 -14.36 5.92
CA TYR A 177 -26.45 -14.72 6.15
C TYR A 177 -27.40 -14.06 5.13
N VAL A 178 -28.15 -14.89 4.40
CA VAL A 178 -29.26 -14.45 3.54
C VAL A 178 -30.49 -14.20 4.42
N TYR A 179 -30.69 -12.93 4.79
CA TYR A 179 -31.81 -12.53 5.64
C TYR A 179 -33.14 -12.79 4.93
N ASP A 180 -33.26 -12.26 3.71
CA ASP A 180 -34.44 -12.46 2.85
C ASP A 180 -34.07 -12.48 1.36
N LYS A 181 -35.00 -12.30 0.45
CA LYS A 181 -34.75 -12.26 -1.00
C LYS A 181 -34.02 -11.00 -1.45
N THR A 182 -33.92 -9.99 -0.58
CA THR A 182 -33.41 -8.65 -0.87
C THR A 182 -32.07 -8.42 -0.19
N TRP A 183 -31.92 -8.82 1.07
CA TRP A 183 -30.76 -8.52 1.89
C TRP A 183 -29.89 -9.75 2.20
N THR A 184 -28.60 -9.57 2.07
CA THR A 184 -27.59 -10.49 2.60
C THR A 184 -26.57 -9.69 3.41
N PHE A 185 -26.20 -10.19 4.57
CA PHE A 185 -25.21 -9.61 5.47
C PHE A 185 -24.05 -10.57 5.66
N GLY A 186 -22.87 -10.02 5.91
CA GLY A 186 -21.70 -10.82 6.21
C GLY A 186 -20.75 -10.09 7.15
N ALA A 187 -20.02 -10.85 7.95
CA ALA A 187 -18.97 -10.35 8.81
C ALA A 187 -17.81 -11.33 8.86
N ARG A 188 -16.60 -10.82 9.09
CA ARG A 188 -15.39 -11.61 9.34
C ARG A 188 -14.68 -11.07 10.56
N ALA A 189 -14.26 -11.95 11.45
CA ALA A 189 -13.37 -11.64 12.57
C ALA A 189 -11.98 -12.18 12.25
N LYS A 190 -10.96 -11.40 12.50
CA LYS A 190 -9.58 -11.66 12.11
C LYS A 190 -8.66 -11.65 13.32
N ILE A 191 -7.84 -12.67 13.45
CA ILE A 191 -6.68 -12.68 14.34
C ILE A 191 -5.45 -12.44 13.47
N LEU A 192 -4.63 -11.48 13.86
CA LEU A 192 -3.49 -11.01 13.09
C LEU A 192 -2.20 -11.30 13.85
N PHE A 193 -1.16 -11.70 13.13
CA PHE A 193 0.18 -11.93 13.62
C PHE A 193 1.14 -11.09 12.77
N GLY A 194 1.64 -9.98 13.35
CA GLY A 194 2.58 -9.09 12.67
C GLY A 194 3.94 -9.73 12.53
N MET A 195 4.49 -9.74 11.31
CA MET A 195 5.80 -10.29 10.98
C MET A 195 6.86 -9.18 10.95
N SER A 196 6.61 -8.11 10.20
CA SER A 196 7.44 -6.91 10.16
C SER A 196 6.61 -5.65 10.02
N ASN A 197 7.17 -4.52 10.41
CA ASN A 197 6.53 -3.22 10.26
C ASN A 197 7.55 -2.08 10.24
N VAL A 198 7.36 -1.14 9.33
CA VAL A 198 7.98 0.17 9.36
C VAL A 198 6.88 1.22 9.17
N ASN A 199 6.81 2.19 10.07
CA ASN A 199 5.78 3.22 10.01
C ASN A 199 6.33 4.59 10.41
N THR A 200 6.49 5.48 9.45
CA THR A 200 6.86 6.87 9.69
C THR A 200 5.68 7.62 10.29
N ARG A 201 5.81 7.98 11.56
CA ARG A 201 4.79 8.72 12.34
C ARG A 201 4.87 10.22 12.14
N ARG A 202 6.10 10.73 12.10
CA ARG A 202 6.43 12.13 11.83
C ARG A 202 7.69 12.21 11.00
N THR A 203 7.74 13.17 10.12
CA THR A 203 8.91 13.54 9.33
C THR A 203 8.76 15.01 9.00
N ASP A 204 9.05 15.86 9.96
CA ASP A 204 9.11 17.30 9.73
C ASP A 204 10.61 17.66 9.64
N VAL A 205 11.14 17.61 8.42
CA VAL A 205 12.56 17.87 8.12
C VAL A 205 12.62 19.00 7.11
N THR A 206 13.41 20.03 7.45
CA THR A 206 13.72 21.13 6.53
C THR A 206 15.21 21.30 6.41
N LEU A 207 15.66 21.60 5.19
CA LEU A 207 17.04 21.92 4.88
C LEU A 207 17.09 23.32 4.26
N HIS A 208 17.92 24.21 4.77
CA HIS A 208 18.15 25.54 4.23
C HIS A 208 19.62 25.68 3.84
N THR A 209 19.90 26.06 2.59
CA THR A 209 21.26 26.24 2.08
C THR A 209 21.56 27.73 1.94
N GLU A 210 22.59 28.22 2.64
CA GLU A 210 23.05 29.60 2.53
C GLU A 210 23.91 29.81 1.26
N SER A 211 23.69 30.94 0.59
CA SER A 211 24.40 31.26 -0.67
C SER A 211 25.85 31.68 -0.47
N GLU A 212 26.25 32.15 0.72
CA GLU A 212 27.57 32.71 0.96
C GLU A 212 28.64 31.64 1.23
N PHE A 213 28.31 30.61 2.01
CA PHE A 213 29.23 29.52 2.40
C PHE A 213 28.76 28.13 2.00
N PHE A 214 27.62 28.02 1.33
CA PHE A 214 26.96 26.73 1.00
C PHE A 214 26.64 25.85 2.19
N ASP A 215 26.64 26.46 3.40
CA ASP A 215 26.29 25.73 4.61
C ASP A 215 24.80 25.33 4.59
N ILE A 216 24.51 24.10 5.02
CA ILE A 216 23.16 23.59 5.15
C ILE A 216 22.76 23.61 6.62
N THR A 217 21.70 24.33 6.92
CA THR A 217 21.04 24.26 8.23
C THR A 217 19.86 23.30 8.15
N ALA A 218 19.87 22.27 8.99
CA ALA A 218 18.84 21.27 9.05
C ALA A 218 18.02 21.38 10.32
N THR A 219 16.69 21.23 10.22
CA THR A 219 15.82 20.98 11.35
C THR A 219 15.12 19.65 11.19
N SER A 220 14.93 18.90 12.26
CA SER A 220 14.28 17.59 12.18
C SER A 220 13.40 17.28 13.38
N ASP A 221 12.17 16.82 13.12
CA ASP A 221 11.33 16.08 14.06
C ASP A 221 10.88 14.77 13.42
N ILE A 222 11.66 13.73 13.62
CA ILE A 222 11.45 12.41 13.03
C ILE A 222 10.96 11.45 14.10
N LEU A 223 9.96 10.65 13.79
CA LEU A 223 9.55 9.47 14.54
C LEU A 223 9.17 8.35 13.58
N VAL A 224 10.03 7.35 13.51
CA VAL A 224 9.79 6.11 12.77
C VAL A 224 9.64 4.97 13.74
N ASN A 225 8.49 4.32 13.75
CA ASN A 225 8.33 3.07 14.46
C ASN A 225 8.69 1.91 13.54
N SER A 226 9.47 0.97 14.01
CA SER A 226 9.80 -0.23 13.26
C SER A 226 9.75 -1.48 14.13
N ASN A 227 9.68 -2.62 13.47
CA ASN A 227 9.72 -3.94 14.07
C ASN A 227 10.42 -4.90 13.12
N GLU A 228 11.38 -5.67 13.65
CA GLU A 228 12.18 -6.64 12.89
C GLU A 228 13.06 -6.03 11.77
N ILE A 229 13.38 -4.74 11.83
CA ILE A 229 14.18 -4.08 10.81
C ILE A 229 15.62 -4.59 10.80
N ASP A 230 16.19 -4.92 11.97
CA ASP A 230 17.56 -5.45 12.09
C ASP A 230 17.73 -6.74 11.28
N ASN A 231 16.67 -7.56 11.21
CA ASN A 231 16.71 -8.81 10.44
C ASN A 231 16.47 -8.60 8.94
N MET A 232 15.91 -7.46 8.53
CA MET A 232 15.69 -7.12 7.11
C MET A 232 16.91 -6.44 6.49
N THR A 233 17.71 -5.79 7.32
CA THR A 233 18.90 -5.04 6.89
C THR A 233 20.21 -5.79 7.14
N ASP A 234 20.16 -6.94 7.82
CA ASP A 234 21.33 -7.78 8.02
C ASP A 234 21.74 -8.45 6.70
N THR A 235 22.74 -7.85 6.05
CA THR A 235 23.36 -8.36 4.83
C THR A 235 24.62 -9.19 5.10
N SER A 236 24.85 -9.61 6.37
CA SER A 236 25.99 -10.44 6.73
C SER A 236 25.98 -11.77 5.98
N GLU A 237 27.14 -12.27 5.58
CA GLU A 237 27.29 -13.59 4.92
C GLU A 237 26.81 -14.75 5.82
N ASP A 238 26.64 -14.50 7.12
CA ASP A 238 26.18 -15.46 8.12
C ASP A 238 24.64 -15.44 8.33
N TYR A 239 23.88 -14.66 7.54
CA TYR A 239 22.41 -14.62 7.66
C TYR A 239 21.82 -15.96 7.21
N GLU A 240 21.41 -16.81 8.15
CA GLU A 240 20.63 -18.01 7.90
C GLU A 240 19.13 -17.67 7.95
N PHE A 241 18.43 -17.89 6.84
CA PHE A 241 16.98 -17.76 6.79
C PHE A 241 16.32 -18.76 7.76
N ASP A 242 15.80 -18.26 8.88
CA ASP A 242 15.06 -19.09 9.83
C ASP A 242 13.61 -19.34 9.36
N ALA A 243 13.44 -20.43 8.62
CA ALA A 243 12.12 -20.88 8.17
C ALA A 243 11.15 -21.13 9.35
N GLY A 244 11.65 -21.53 10.52
CA GLY A 244 10.85 -21.74 11.73
C GLY A 244 10.19 -20.44 12.21
N ARG A 245 10.89 -19.32 12.11
CA ARG A 245 10.40 -18.01 12.46
C ARG A 245 9.28 -17.55 11.51
N TYR A 246 9.39 -17.87 10.21
CA TYR A 246 8.34 -17.56 9.21
C TYR A 246 7.11 -18.46 9.34
N ILE A 247 7.28 -19.72 9.77
CA ILE A 247 6.15 -20.66 9.97
C ILE A 247 5.47 -20.39 11.32
N GLY A 248 6.21 -19.87 12.29
CA GLY A 248 5.73 -19.59 13.64
C GLY A 248 4.69 -18.46 13.72
N LEU A 249 3.97 -18.40 14.83
CA LEU A 249 3.12 -17.27 15.18
C LEU A 249 3.92 -16.30 16.03
N THR A 250 3.92 -15.02 15.67
CA THR A 250 4.63 -13.98 16.43
C THR A 250 3.85 -13.53 17.65
N SER A 251 4.51 -12.87 18.61
CA SER A 251 3.84 -12.20 19.74
C SER A 251 3.25 -10.84 19.37
N ASN A 252 3.45 -10.37 18.14
CA ASN A 252 2.87 -9.14 17.63
C ASN A 252 1.43 -9.39 17.17
N MET A 253 0.51 -9.45 18.11
CA MET A 253 -0.87 -9.81 17.83
C MET A 253 -1.74 -8.59 17.53
N GLY A 254 -2.74 -8.81 16.67
CA GLY A 254 -3.75 -7.83 16.32
C GLY A 254 -5.13 -8.45 16.14
N LEU A 255 -6.12 -7.58 16.02
CA LEU A 255 -7.51 -7.94 15.73
C LEU A 255 -8.02 -7.07 14.60
N GLY A 256 -8.84 -7.69 13.74
CA GLY A 256 -9.49 -7.00 12.64
C GLY A 256 -10.90 -7.51 12.41
N PHE A 257 -11.70 -6.69 11.75
CA PHE A 257 -13.09 -7.01 11.39
C PHE A 257 -13.40 -6.52 9.99
N ASP A 258 -14.17 -7.31 9.27
CA ASP A 258 -14.81 -6.92 8.02
C ASP A 258 -16.32 -7.04 8.16
N PHE A 259 -17.03 -6.10 7.55
CA PHE A 259 -18.49 -6.11 7.48
C PHE A 259 -18.93 -5.90 6.04
N GLY A 260 -20.04 -6.54 5.67
CA GLY A 260 -20.58 -6.41 4.34
C GLY A 260 -22.09 -6.56 4.31
N ALA A 261 -22.69 -5.90 3.33
CA ALA A 261 -24.09 -6.03 3.03
C ALA A 261 -24.30 -6.01 1.50
N THR A 262 -25.29 -6.76 1.03
CA THR A 262 -25.80 -6.64 -0.34
C THR A 262 -27.30 -6.39 -0.30
N TYR A 263 -27.74 -5.52 -1.21
CA TYR A 263 -29.14 -5.18 -1.41
C TYR A 263 -29.55 -5.46 -2.85
N LYS A 264 -30.37 -6.48 -3.06
CA LYS A 264 -30.96 -6.80 -4.36
C LYS A 264 -32.18 -5.91 -4.58
N PHE A 265 -32.01 -4.86 -5.39
CA PHE A 265 -33.09 -3.92 -5.70
C PHE A 265 -34.16 -4.57 -6.57
N ASP A 266 -33.73 -5.27 -7.64
CA ASP A 266 -34.57 -6.08 -8.51
C ASP A 266 -33.77 -7.28 -9.07
N ASP A 267 -34.28 -7.97 -10.10
CA ASP A 267 -33.59 -9.11 -10.71
C ASP A 267 -32.36 -8.73 -11.55
N LYS A 268 -32.16 -7.44 -11.81
CA LYS A 268 -31.06 -6.93 -12.61
C LYS A 268 -30.06 -6.10 -11.81
N ILE A 269 -30.51 -5.40 -10.76
CA ILE A 269 -29.70 -4.44 -10.02
C ILE A 269 -29.44 -4.95 -8.61
N THR A 270 -28.18 -4.97 -8.23
CA THR A 270 -27.73 -5.27 -6.86
C THR A 270 -26.74 -4.19 -6.41
N PHE A 271 -26.93 -3.65 -5.22
CA PHE A 271 -25.97 -2.79 -4.55
C PHE A 271 -25.22 -3.58 -3.49
N ALA A 272 -23.99 -3.19 -3.23
CA ALA A 272 -23.17 -3.77 -2.17
C ALA A 272 -22.36 -2.70 -1.46
N LEU A 273 -22.23 -2.86 -0.14
CA LEU A 273 -21.40 -2.02 0.72
C LEU A 273 -20.54 -2.92 1.59
N SER A 274 -19.27 -2.58 1.76
CA SER A 274 -18.40 -3.26 2.73
C SER A 274 -17.44 -2.29 3.40
N VAL A 275 -17.07 -2.60 4.64
CA VAL A 275 -15.99 -2.01 5.41
C VAL A 275 -15.03 -3.14 5.75
N LEU A 276 -13.79 -3.04 5.33
CA LEU A 276 -12.79 -4.09 5.42
C LEU A 276 -11.58 -3.60 6.22
N ASP A 277 -10.91 -4.53 6.90
CA ASP A 277 -9.68 -4.29 7.63
C ASP A 277 -9.83 -3.20 8.72
N LEU A 278 -10.97 -3.20 9.42
CA LEU A 278 -11.16 -2.34 10.59
C LEU A 278 -10.46 -2.98 11.79
N GLY A 279 -9.24 -2.53 12.11
CA GLY A 279 -8.47 -3.18 13.16
C GLY A 279 -7.10 -2.58 13.38
N TYR A 280 -6.28 -3.30 14.15
CA TYR A 280 -4.92 -2.89 14.49
C TYR A 280 -4.01 -4.08 14.78
N ILE A 281 -2.69 -3.84 14.75
CA ILE A 281 -1.64 -4.75 15.23
C ILE A 281 -0.87 -4.05 16.34
N SER A 282 -0.58 -4.80 17.42
CA SER A 282 0.27 -4.34 18.53
C SER A 282 1.66 -4.93 18.40
N TRP A 283 2.65 -4.08 18.19
CA TRP A 283 4.04 -4.43 18.03
C TRP A 283 4.73 -4.43 19.39
N LYS A 284 5.03 -5.61 19.92
CA LYS A 284 5.52 -5.83 21.28
C LYS A 284 6.84 -6.58 21.36
N SER A 285 7.11 -7.41 20.34
CA SER A 285 8.36 -8.15 20.22
C SER A 285 9.28 -7.39 19.27
N ASN A 286 10.50 -7.15 19.67
CA ASN A 286 11.55 -6.46 18.91
C ASN A 286 11.11 -5.12 18.29
N PRO A 287 10.41 -4.22 19.01
CA PRO A 287 10.17 -2.89 18.49
C PRO A 287 11.49 -2.09 18.52
N MET A 288 11.77 -1.35 17.48
CA MET A 288 12.84 -0.37 17.40
C MET A 288 12.28 0.91 16.81
N ASN A 289 12.36 2.00 17.55
CA ASN A 289 11.82 3.28 17.10
C ASN A 289 12.97 4.28 16.99
N LEU A 290 13.03 4.96 15.85
CA LEU A 290 13.99 6.02 15.58
C LEU A 290 13.33 7.37 15.85
N THR A 291 13.93 8.19 16.69
CA THR A 291 13.45 9.52 17.00
C THR A 291 14.60 10.53 16.95
N SER A 292 14.43 11.62 16.24
CA SER A 292 15.39 12.73 16.29
C SER A 292 14.97 13.74 17.33
N LYS A 293 15.94 14.41 17.94
CA LYS A 293 15.72 15.66 18.67
C LYS A 293 15.86 16.80 17.65
N ASN A 294 15.15 17.91 17.88
CA ASN A 294 15.36 19.11 17.11
C ASN A 294 16.85 19.50 17.25
N SER A 295 17.65 19.20 16.24
CA SER A 295 19.04 19.59 16.19
C SER A 295 19.19 20.76 15.21
N ASP A 296 19.63 21.92 15.71
CA ASP A 296 20.13 23.00 14.87
C ASP A 296 21.59 22.66 14.51
N GLY A 297 21.75 21.75 13.53
CA GLY A 297 23.06 21.38 13.01
C GLY A 297 23.32 22.05 11.65
N SER A 298 24.52 22.55 11.40
CA SER A 298 24.95 22.92 10.05
C SER A 298 25.90 21.87 9.51
N PHE A 299 25.67 21.43 8.28
CA PHE A 299 26.55 20.50 7.57
C PHE A 299 26.66 20.90 6.08
N THR A 300 27.74 20.50 5.44
CA THR A 300 27.93 20.70 4.02
C THR A 300 27.67 19.37 3.29
N TYR A 301 26.90 19.43 2.21
CA TYR A 301 26.58 18.29 1.36
C TYR A 301 26.73 18.68 -0.11
N ASP A 302 27.58 17.99 -0.83
CA ASP A 302 27.99 18.33 -2.21
C ASP A 302 27.17 17.59 -3.29
N GLY A 303 26.15 16.81 -2.87
CA GLY A 303 25.35 15.98 -3.79
C GLY A 303 25.91 14.56 -3.92
N VAL A 304 25.27 13.78 -4.79
CA VAL A 304 25.66 12.41 -5.11
C VAL A 304 26.28 12.35 -6.49
N ASP A 305 27.45 11.74 -6.61
CA ASP A 305 28.02 11.40 -7.91
C ASP A 305 27.23 10.24 -8.53
N ILE A 306 26.60 10.51 -9.68
CA ILE A 306 25.78 9.51 -10.40
C ILE A 306 26.63 8.31 -10.83
N SER A 307 27.92 8.50 -11.13
CA SER A 307 28.83 7.41 -11.46
C SER A 307 29.04 6.49 -10.25
N GLU A 308 29.20 7.06 -9.07
CA GLU A 308 29.32 6.33 -7.81
C GLU A 308 28.03 5.56 -7.47
N PHE A 309 26.86 6.16 -7.67
CA PHE A 309 25.57 5.49 -7.54
C PHE A 309 25.44 4.27 -8.48
N MET A 310 25.84 4.41 -9.73
CA MET A 310 25.82 3.34 -10.72
C MET A 310 26.80 2.20 -10.40
N GLU A 311 27.92 2.51 -9.75
CA GLU A 311 28.94 1.53 -9.33
C GLU A 311 28.58 0.82 -8.03
N MET A 312 28.06 1.53 -7.02
CA MET A 312 27.71 0.97 -5.70
C MET A 312 26.43 0.12 -5.71
N GLY A 313 25.51 0.41 -6.63
CA GLY A 313 24.17 -0.17 -6.61
C GLY A 313 23.23 0.50 -5.62
N ALA A 314 21.92 0.29 -5.84
CA ALA A 314 20.86 0.98 -5.12
C ALA A 314 20.87 0.70 -3.60
N ASP A 315 21.21 -0.51 -3.19
CA ASP A 315 21.21 -0.91 -1.77
C ASP A 315 22.29 -0.19 -0.97
N SER A 316 23.55 -0.16 -1.49
CA SER A 316 24.66 0.53 -0.84
C SER A 316 24.46 2.04 -0.79
N PHE A 317 23.88 2.62 -1.87
CA PHE A 317 23.52 4.03 -1.89
C PHE A 317 22.49 4.39 -0.83
N MET A 318 21.42 3.61 -0.72
CA MET A 318 20.37 3.84 0.28
C MET A 318 20.89 3.69 1.71
N GLN A 319 21.82 2.77 1.94
CA GLN A 319 22.45 2.58 3.23
C GLN A 319 23.34 3.78 3.60
N ASN A 320 24.23 4.22 2.71
CA ASN A 320 25.08 5.40 2.93
C ASN A 320 24.24 6.67 3.17
N LEU A 321 23.15 6.85 2.42
CA LEU A 321 22.23 7.97 2.63
C LEU A 321 21.55 7.90 4.00
N ALA A 322 21.11 6.71 4.40
CA ALA A 322 20.48 6.50 5.70
C ALA A 322 21.46 6.78 6.85
N ASP A 323 22.70 6.26 6.77
CA ASP A 323 23.74 6.47 7.78
C ASP A 323 24.07 7.97 7.91
N THR A 324 24.24 8.66 6.79
CA THR A 324 24.48 10.11 6.76
C THR A 324 23.34 10.89 7.43
N LEU A 325 22.09 10.53 7.14
CA LEU A 325 20.93 11.18 7.75
C LEU A 325 20.81 10.88 9.26
N ILE A 326 21.18 9.67 9.69
CA ILE A 326 21.21 9.28 11.11
C ILE A 326 22.22 10.13 11.87
N ASP A 327 23.43 10.32 11.33
CA ASP A 327 24.48 11.11 11.97
C ASP A 327 24.13 12.60 12.03
N ILE A 328 23.58 13.14 10.94
CA ILE A 328 23.20 14.57 10.85
C ILE A 328 22.07 14.91 11.83
N PHE A 329 21.07 14.05 11.97
CA PHE A 329 19.88 14.32 12.74
C PHE A 329 19.93 13.82 14.19
N GLU A 330 21.07 13.35 14.68
CA GLU A 330 21.27 12.82 16.04
C GLU A 330 20.10 11.89 16.45
N VAL A 331 19.90 10.83 15.65
CA VAL A 331 18.76 9.94 15.83
C VAL A 331 18.96 9.04 17.05
N ASP A 332 18.08 9.18 18.03
CA ASP A 332 18.01 8.28 19.19
C ASP A 332 17.16 7.04 18.87
N THR A 333 17.58 5.88 19.40
CA THR A 333 16.82 4.65 19.29
C THR A 333 16.10 4.34 20.60
N THR A 334 14.79 3.99 20.49
CA THR A 334 13.97 3.54 21.62
C THR A 334 13.29 2.21 21.27
N TYR A 335 12.94 1.45 22.32
CA TYR A 335 12.34 0.11 22.17
C TYR A 335 10.91 0.06 22.72
N ASP A 336 10.20 1.17 22.63
CA ASP A 336 8.84 1.28 23.12
C ASP A 336 7.84 0.54 22.22
N LYS A 337 6.92 -0.17 22.85
CA LYS A 337 5.82 -0.86 22.17
C LYS A 337 4.88 0.15 21.53
N TYR A 338 4.41 -0.18 20.33
CA TYR A 338 3.50 0.69 19.58
C TYR A 338 2.36 -0.08 18.92
N ARG A 339 1.45 0.63 18.27
CA ARG A 339 0.34 0.07 17.51
C ARG A 339 0.22 0.74 16.15
N THR A 340 -0.12 -0.07 15.15
CA THR A 340 -0.51 0.43 13.82
C THR A 340 -1.93 0.02 13.51
N SER A 341 -2.71 0.92 12.92
CA SER A 341 -4.02 0.57 12.36
C SER A 341 -3.86 -0.19 11.06
N LEU A 342 -4.77 -1.10 10.74
CA LEU A 342 -4.85 -1.67 9.41
C LEU A 342 -5.26 -0.61 8.38
N ASN A 343 -4.94 -0.86 7.12
CA ASN A 343 -5.34 -0.02 6.00
C ASN A 343 -6.82 -0.25 5.66
N THR A 344 -7.71 0.38 6.42
CA THR A 344 -9.17 0.23 6.28
C THR A 344 -9.64 0.60 4.88
N ARG A 345 -10.56 -0.18 4.32
CA ARG A 345 -11.16 0.04 3.00
C ARG A 345 -12.67 0.07 3.09
N ILE A 346 -13.29 1.02 2.40
CA ILE A 346 -14.75 1.07 2.22
C ILE A 346 -15.04 0.88 0.74
N HIS A 347 -15.87 -0.10 0.41
CA HIS A 347 -16.31 -0.38 -0.95
C HIS A 347 -17.81 -0.10 -1.08
N ALA A 348 -18.20 0.70 -2.06
CA ALA A 348 -19.57 0.89 -2.47
C ALA A 348 -19.71 0.45 -3.94
N SER A 349 -20.55 -0.51 -4.22
CA SER A 349 -20.64 -1.16 -5.53
C SER A 349 -22.07 -1.25 -6.03
N ALA A 350 -22.20 -1.17 -7.35
CA ALA A 350 -23.44 -1.44 -8.05
C ALA A 350 -23.18 -2.46 -9.17
N PHE A 351 -24.06 -3.44 -9.28
CA PHE A 351 -24.00 -4.50 -10.29
C PHE A 351 -25.25 -4.44 -11.14
N TYR A 352 -25.08 -4.45 -12.46
CA TYR A 352 -26.18 -4.51 -13.41
C TYR A 352 -26.06 -5.77 -14.26
N LYS A 353 -27.04 -6.64 -14.19
CA LYS A 353 -27.13 -7.87 -14.98
C LYS A 353 -27.67 -7.54 -16.36
N VAL A 354 -26.81 -7.60 -17.38
CA VAL A 354 -27.18 -7.35 -18.79
C VAL A 354 -27.88 -8.57 -19.38
N THR A 355 -27.25 -9.74 -19.24
CA THR A 355 -27.81 -11.05 -19.63
C THR A 355 -27.67 -12.03 -18.46
N GLN A 356 -27.95 -13.30 -18.67
CA GLN A 356 -27.70 -14.31 -17.63
C GLN A 356 -26.23 -14.55 -17.36
N LYS A 357 -25.34 -14.18 -18.31
CA LYS A 357 -23.89 -14.41 -18.25
C LYS A 357 -23.11 -13.13 -18.11
N ASP A 358 -23.64 -11.99 -18.57
CA ASP A 358 -22.93 -10.73 -18.65
C ASP A 358 -23.41 -9.75 -17.59
N HIS A 359 -22.46 -9.15 -16.90
CA HIS A 359 -22.70 -8.20 -15.82
C HIS A 359 -21.80 -6.97 -15.98
N ILE A 360 -22.34 -5.80 -15.74
CA ILE A 360 -21.58 -4.57 -15.58
C ILE A 360 -21.50 -4.28 -14.08
N SER A 361 -20.33 -3.95 -13.60
CA SER A 361 -20.14 -3.52 -12.21
C SER A 361 -19.42 -2.20 -12.13
N ALA A 362 -19.82 -1.38 -11.16
CA ALA A 362 -19.16 -0.15 -10.76
C ALA A 362 -18.74 -0.28 -9.30
N LEU A 363 -17.51 0.13 -8.99
CA LEU A 363 -16.96 0.15 -7.65
C LEU A 363 -16.40 1.53 -7.34
N LEU A 364 -16.85 2.12 -6.25
CA LEU A 364 -16.18 3.22 -5.57
C LEU A 364 -15.48 2.63 -4.34
N ARG A 365 -14.15 2.79 -4.28
CA ARG A 365 -13.32 2.36 -3.17
C ARG A 365 -12.70 3.57 -2.50
N MET A 366 -12.77 3.62 -1.18
CA MET A 366 -12.05 4.55 -0.33
C MET A 366 -11.06 3.76 0.51
N HIS A 367 -9.77 4.01 0.35
CA HIS A 367 -8.69 3.35 1.07
C HIS A 367 -8.05 4.34 2.04
N PHE A 368 -8.01 3.98 3.33
CA PHE A 368 -7.52 4.83 4.41
C PHE A 368 -6.14 4.35 4.84
N TYR A 369 -5.11 5.10 4.50
CA TYR A 369 -3.73 4.88 4.96
C TYR A 369 -2.97 6.20 4.97
N ASP A 370 -1.86 6.27 5.71
CA ASP A 370 -1.05 7.48 5.90
C ASP A 370 -1.88 8.71 6.33
N ARG A 371 -2.94 8.49 7.13
CA ARG A 371 -3.89 9.52 7.59
C ARG A 371 -4.61 10.25 6.45
N LYS A 372 -4.62 9.71 5.25
CA LYS A 372 -5.28 10.25 4.05
C LYS A 372 -6.29 9.24 3.52
N VAL A 373 -7.25 9.75 2.77
CA VAL A 373 -8.23 8.94 2.03
C VAL A 373 -7.81 8.90 0.57
N HIS A 374 -7.69 7.69 0.02
CA HIS A 374 -7.32 7.46 -1.36
C HIS A 374 -8.51 6.87 -2.12
N PRO A 375 -9.34 7.73 -2.75
CA PRO A 375 -10.48 7.25 -3.53
C PRO A 375 -10.02 6.65 -4.85
N SER A 376 -10.72 5.59 -5.28
CA SER A 376 -10.55 5.02 -6.61
C SER A 376 -11.89 4.52 -7.13
N PHE A 377 -12.04 4.53 -8.45
CA PHE A 377 -13.25 4.11 -9.14
C PHE A 377 -12.91 3.08 -10.22
N SER A 378 -13.73 2.06 -10.35
CA SER A 378 -13.58 1.01 -11.35
C SER A 378 -14.91 0.69 -12.00
N LEU A 379 -14.84 0.41 -13.30
CA LEU A 379 -15.92 -0.17 -14.09
C LEU A 379 -15.41 -1.48 -14.67
N ALA A 380 -16.23 -2.54 -14.59
CA ALA A 380 -15.92 -3.84 -15.16
C ALA A 380 -17.14 -4.39 -15.91
N TYR A 381 -16.86 -5.15 -16.98
CA TYR A 381 -17.83 -5.89 -17.77
C TYR A 381 -17.48 -7.37 -17.78
#